data_137076d6f131175c4e6df144f5d71c09
#
_entry.id   137076d6f131175c4e6df144f5d71c09
#
_cell.length_a   1.000
_cell.length_b   1.000
_cell.length_c   1.000
_cell.angle_alpha   90.00
_cell.angle_beta   90.00
_cell.angle_gamma   90.00
#
_symmetry.space_group_name_H-M   'P 1'
#
loop_
_entity.id
_entity.type
_entity.pdbx_description
1 polymer ?
#
loop_
_entity_poly.entity_id
_entity_poly.type
_entity_poly.pdbx_seq_one_letter_code
_entity_poly.pdbx_strand_id
1 'polypeptide(L)'
;MEVNCIICNKEFKTHHPKYLCCSAECGKINKANKKYIRLSGNWHLYFKHLLSKKKGDLTAQELVEILYKQKGKCALSGTRLTCKKVRGLNVKTNASIDRIIAGGEYNKENVQLVCRAVNSFRHDLSVPDFIKWCKKVAKYALRK
;
A
#
# COMPACT_ATOMS: atom_id res chain seq x y z
N MET A 1 38.65 -8.18 -5.85
CA MET A 1 38.38 -6.79 -6.30
C MET A 1 37.84 -6.02 -5.09
N GLU A 2 38.18 -4.75 -5.00
CA GLU A 2 37.63 -3.83 -4.02
C GLU A 2 36.42 -3.12 -4.62
N VAL A 3 35.32 -3.08 -3.87
CA VAL A 3 34.05 -2.49 -4.30
C VAL A 3 33.36 -1.78 -3.13
N ASN A 4 32.54 -0.81 -3.45
CA ASN A 4 31.75 -0.13 -2.42
C ASN A 4 30.40 -0.81 -2.22
N CYS A 5 30.02 -0.99 -0.96
CA CYS A 5 28.71 -1.52 -0.58
C CYS A 5 27.59 -0.58 -1.05
N ILE A 6 26.63 -1.12 -1.81
CA ILE A 6 25.49 -0.35 -2.34
C ILE A 6 24.51 0.16 -1.28
N ILE A 7 24.67 -0.26 -0.02
CA ILE A 7 23.80 0.14 1.09
C ILE A 7 24.46 1.18 2.00
N CYS A 8 25.70 0.93 2.44
CA CYS A 8 26.39 1.81 3.42
C CYS A 8 27.62 2.51 2.86
N ASN A 9 27.92 2.33 1.58
CA ASN A 9 29.06 2.87 0.83
C ASN A 9 30.45 2.50 1.40
N LYS A 10 30.52 1.55 2.34
CA LYS A 10 31.80 1.05 2.88
C LYS A 10 32.52 0.23 1.82
N GLU A 11 33.81 0.48 1.62
CA GLU A 11 34.67 -0.33 0.78
C GLU A 11 34.91 -1.71 1.41
N PHE A 12 34.88 -2.77 0.59
CA PHE A 12 35.14 -4.13 1.02
C PHE A 12 35.72 -5.00 -0.11
N LYS A 13 36.43 -6.05 0.27
CA LYS A 13 36.96 -7.03 -0.69
C LYS A 13 35.96 -8.12 -0.98
N THR A 14 35.76 -8.44 -2.27
CA THR A 14 34.92 -9.54 -2.71
C THR A 14 35.61 -10.36 -3.81
N HIS A 15 35.38 -11.66 -3.79
CA HIS A 15 35.86 -12.59 -4.81
C HIS A 15 34.85 -12.77 -5.97
N HIS A 16 33.64 -12.23 -5.84
CA HIS A 16 32.59 -12.43 -6.82
C HIS A 16 31.86 -11.12 -7.15
N PRO A 17 31.73 -10.73 -8.43
CA PRO A 17 31.16 -9.46 -8.86
C PRO A 17 29.67 -9.27 -8.50
N LYS A 18 28.97 -10.34 -8.14
CA LYS A 18 27.56 -10.28 -7.70
C LYS A 18 27.39 -9.91 -6.22
N TYR A 19 28.46 -9.95 -5.42
CA TYR A 19 28.37 -9.53 -4.02
C TYR A 19 28.49 -8.02 -3.90
N LEU A 20 27.36 -7.36 -3.74
CA LEU A 20 27.24 -5.90 -3.70
C LEU A 20 27.09 -5.34 -2.28
N CYS A 21 27.15 -6.19 -1.25
CA CYS A 21 26.95 -5.81 0.15
C CYS A 21 28.11 -6.33 1.00
N CYS A 22 28.64 -5.44 1.86
CA CYS A 22 29.80 -5.72 2.70
C CYS A 22 29.50 -6.66 3.90
N SER A 23 28.24 -6.88 4.25
CA SER A 23 27.79 -7.69 5.39
C SER A 23 26.43 -8.35 5.14
N ALA A 24 26.11 -9.36 5.95
CA ALA A 24 24.80 -10.00 5.95
C ALA A 24 23.65 -9.00 6.23
N GLU A 25 23.90 -8.02 7.10
CA GLU A 25 22.93 -6.99 7.43
C GLU A 25 22.63 -6.08 6.22
N CYS A 26 23.65 -5.59 5.53
CA CYS A 26 23.49 -4.86 4.28
C CYS A 26 22.83 -5.72 3.20
N GLY A 27 23.08 -7.01 3.16
CA GLY A 27 22.41 -7.97 2.29
C GLY A 27 20.90 -8.07 2.55
N LYS A 28 20.49 -8.13 3.81
CA LYS A 28 19.07 -8.12 4.22
C LYS A 28 18.38 -6.82 3.80
N ILE A 29 19.03 -5.68 4.01
CA ILE A 29 18.53 -4.35 3.62
C ILE A 29 18.37 -4.28 2.09
N ASN A 30 19.36 -4.74 1.33
CA ASN A 30 19.30 -4.76 -0.14
C ASN A 30 18.15 -5.64 -0.64
N LYS A 31 17.98 -6.83 -0.07
CA LYS A 31 16.87 -7.74 -0.41
C LYS A 31 15.51 -7.10 -0.12
N ALA A 32 15.37 -6.42 1.01
CA ALA A 32 14.16 -5.68 1.36
C ALA A 32 13.89 -4.54 0.35
N ASN A 33 14.91 -3.75 0.01
CA ASN A 33 14.78 -2.64 -0.94
C ASN A 33 14.35 -3.14 -2.33
N LYS A 34 14.94 -4.23 -2.84
CA LYS A 34 14.52 -4.86 -4.11
C LYS A 34 13.04 -5.27 -4.08
N LYS A 35 12.55 -5.79 -2.95
CA LYS A 35 11.12 -6.11 -2.79
C LYS A 35 10.25 -4.86 -2.89
N TYR A 36 10.63 -3.76 -2.25
CA TYR A 36 9.88 -2.50 -2.31
C TYR A 36 9.84 -1.92 -3.72
N ILE A 37 10.98 -1.89 -4.41
CA ILE A 37 11.07 -1.42 -5.80
C ILE A 37 10.16 -2.26 -6.71
N ARG A 38 10.20 -3.60 -6.58
CA ARG A 38 9.37 -4.50 -7.39
C ARG A 38 7.87 -4.30 -7.20
N LEU A 39 7.44 -3.97 -5.98
CA LEU A 39 6.02 -3.76 -5.66
C LEU A 39 5.53 -2.37 -6.05
N SER A 40 6.42 -1.36 -6.07
CA SER A 40 6.05 0.01 -6.41
C SER A 40 5.68 0.13 -7.89
N GLY A 41 4.53 0.74 -8.16
CA GLY A 41 4.04 0.94 -9.53
C GLY A 41 3.42 -0.29 -10.20
N ASN A 42 3.53 -1.48 -9.61
CA ASN A 42 2.92 -2.70 -10.13
C ASN A 42 1.66 -3.05 -9.33
N TRP A 43 0.49 -2.69 -9.84
CA TRP A 43 -0.79 -2.89 -9.17
C TRP A 43 -1.11 -4.35 -8.88
N HIS A 44 -0.86 -5.26 -9.81
CA HIS A 44 -1.14 -6.68 -9.62
C HIS A 44 -0.30 -7.27 -8.47
N LEU A 45 1.01 -7.03 -8.47
CA LEU A 45 1.90 -7.49 -7.39
C LEU A 45 1.58 -6.79 -6.06
N TYR A 46 1.20 -5.52 -6.11
CA TYR A 46 0.78 -4.77 -4.92
C TYR A 46 -0.47 -5.39 -4.29
N PHE A 47 -1.50 -5.67 -5.06
CA PHE A 47 -2.73 -6.30 -4.59
C PHE A 47 -2.50 -7.74 -4.11
N LYS A 48 -1.70 -8.53 -4.83
CA LYS A 48 -1.29 -9.86 -4.37
C LYS A 48 -0.63 -9.82 -2.98
N HIS A 49 0.20 -8.80 -2.73
CA HIS A 49 0.78 -8.59 -1.41
C HIS A 49 -0.26 -8.17 -0.35
N LEU A 50 -1.24 -7.33 -0.68
CA LEU A 50 -2.32 -6.97 0.26
C LEU A 50 -3.19 -8.17 0.63
N LEU A 51 -3.51 -9.01 -0.36
CA LEU A 51 -4.34 -10.20 -0.18
C LEU A 51 -3.66 -11.31 0.62
N SER A 52 -2.33 -11.39 0.61
CA SER A 52 -1.59 -12.44 1.35
C SER A 52 -1.87 -12.45 2.87
N LYS A 53 -2.47 -11.40 3.40
CA LYS A 53 -2.85 -11.25 4.83
C LYS A 53 -4.36 -11.28 5.07
N LYS A 54 -5.15 -11.60 4.05
CA LYS A 54 -6.62 -11.61 4.14
C LYS A 54 -7.15 -12.98 3.80
N LYS A 55 -8.25 -13.36 4.46
CA LYS A 55 -9.01 -14.56 4.14
C LYS A 55 -10.12 -14.19 3.14
N GLY A 56 -10.41 -15.06 2.18
CA GLY A 56 -11.46 -14.89 1.17
C GLY A 56 -10.94 -15.23 -0.23
N ASP A 57 -11.82 -15.28 -1.19
CA ASP A 57 -11.56 -15.71 -2.57
C ASP A 57 -11.21 -14.57 -3.53
N LEU A 58 -11.10 -13.36 -3.00
CA LEU A 58 -10.80 -12.16 -3.78
C LEU A 58 -9.38 -12.25 -4.39
N THR A 59 -9.32 -12.05 -5.70
CA THR A 59 -8.10 -12.13 -6.48
C THR A 59 -7.47 -10.75 -6.73
N ALA A 60 -6.17 -10.74 -7.02
CA ALA A 60 -5.48 -9.51 -7.39
C ALA A 60 -6.00 -8.94 -8.73
N GLN A 61 -6.46 -9.81 -9.65
CA GLN A 61 -7.05 -9.40 -10.91
C GLN A 61 -8.37 -8.65 -10.71
N GLU A 62 -9.25 -9.15 -9.85
CA GLU A 62 -10.50 -8.47 -9.51
C GLU A 62 -10.27 -7.10 -8.88
N LEU A 63 -9.23 -6.95 -8.04
CA LEU A 63 -8.86 -5.65 -7.50
C LEU A 63 -8.33 -4.69 -8.56
N VAL A 64 -7.62 -5.19 -9.58
CA VAL A 64 -7.23 -4.39 -10.74
C VAL A 64 -8.46 -3.92 -11.52
N GLU A 65 -9.45 -4.80 -11.72
CA GLU A 65 -10.72 -4.43 -12.39
C GLU A 65 -11.49 -3.37 -11.60
N ILE A 66 -11.56 -3.50 -10.27
CA ILE A 66 -12.16 -2.47 -9.39
C ILE A 66 -11.42 -1.15 -9.52
N LEU A 67 -10.08 -1.17 -9.53
CA LEU A 67 -9.26 0.02 -9.73
C LEU A 67 -9.59 0.74 -11.04
N TYR A 68 -9.74 -0.01 -12.14
CA TYR A 68 -10.13 0.55 -13.43
C TYR A 68 -11.55 1.14 -13.40
N LYS A 69 -12.52 0.44 -12.83
CA LYS A 69 -13.88 0.95 -12.64
C LYS A 69 -13.91 2.25 -11.83
N GLN A 70 -13.06 2.37 -10.82
CA GLN A 70 -12.89 3.56 -10.01
C GLN A 70 -12.00 4.64 -10.67
N LYS A 71 -11.53 4.42 -11.91
CA LYS A 71 -10.64 5.34 -12.63
C LYS A 71 -9.37 5.69 -11.84
N GLY A 72 -8.83 4.74 -11.08
CA GLY A 72 -7.67 4.92 -10.24
C GLY A 72 -7.87 5.85 -9.02
N LYS A 73 -9.12 6.09 -8.61
CA LYS A 73 -9.46 7.00 -7.51
C LYS A 73 -10.03 6.26 -6.30
N CYS A 74 -9.82 6.83 -5.13
CA CYS A 74 -10.44 6.40 -3.88
C CYS A 74 -11.97 6.50 -3.98
N ALA A 75 -12.68 5.43 -3.68
CA ALA A 75 -14.14 5.37 -3.75
C ALA A 75 -14.85 6.41 -2.84
N LEU A 76 -14.23 6.80 -1.73
CA LEU A 76 -14.86 7.69 -0.74
C LEU A 76 -14.37 9.13 -0.82
N SER A 77 -13.11 9.38 -1.20
CA SER A 77 -12.55 10.74 -1.20
C SER A 77 -12.23 11.30 -2.61
N GLY A 78 -12.31 10.46 -3.65
CA GLY A 78 -11.90 10.85 -5.00
C GLY A 78 -10.40 11.05 -5.19
N THR A 79 -9.60 10.92 -4.13
CA THR A 79 -8.14 11.07 -4.19
C THR A 79 -7.52 10.01 -5.10
N ARG A 80 -6.54 10.40 -5.94
CA ARG A 80 -5.82 9.46 -6.80
C ARG A 80 -5.08 8.42 -5.96
N LEU A 81 -5.34 7.14 -6.23
CA LEU A 81 -4.70 6.03 -5.54
C LEU A 81 -3.27 5.80 -6.06
N THR A 82 -2.41 5.38 -5.16
CA THR A 82 -1.03 4.99 -5.45
C THR A 82 -0.74 3.59 -4.93
N CYS A 83 0.34 2.97 -5.43
CA CYS A 83 0.86 1.69 -4.95
C CYS A 83 2.35 1.77 -4.62
N LYS A 84 2.76 2.85 -3.97
CA LYS A 84 4.16 3.10 -3.61
C LYS A 84 4.55 2.29 -2.38
N LYS A 85 5.65 1.55 -2.46
CA LYS A 85 6.26 0.88 -1.31
C LYS A 85 7.55 1.59 -0.95
N VAL A 86 7.54 2.30 0.17
CA VAL A 86 8.70 2.99 0.73
C VAL A 86 8.97 2.43 2.12
N ARG A 87 10.22 2.03 2.38
CA ARG A 87 10.61 1.46 3.68
C ARG A 87 10.39 2.49 4.80
N GLY A 88 9.74 2.06 5.87
CA GLY A 88 9.47 2.93 7.03
C GLY A 88 8.38 3.98 6.83
N LEU A 89 7.84 4.15 5.61
CA LEU A 89 6.79 5.13 5.33
C LEU A 89 5.44 4.48 5.06
N ASN A 90 4.43 5.02 5.70
CA ASN A 90 3.05 4.69 5.47
C ASN A 90 2.44 5.70 4.49
N VAL A 91 2.53 5.42 3.17
CA VAL A 91 2.02 6.33 2.14
C VAL A 91 0.50 6.43 2.22
N LYS A 92 -0.01 7.58 2.59
CA LYS A 92 -1.44 7.84 2.88
C LYS A 92 -2.36 7.64 1.68
N THR A 93 -1.88 7.91 0.46
CA THR A 93 -2.61 7.74 -0.80
C THR A 93 -2.56 6.34 -1.37
N ASN A 94 -1.79 5.42 -0.78
CA ASN A 94 -1.76 4.03 -1.23
C ASN A 94 -3.15 3.39 -1.15
N ALA A 95 -3.47 2.58 -2.15
CA ALA A 95 -4.70 1.82 -2.18
C ALA A 95 -4.77 0.84 -0.99
N SER A 96 -5.93 0.77 -0.40
CA SER A 96 -6.30 -0.17 0.65
C SER A 96 -7.63 -0.83 0.27
N ILE A 97 -7.76 -2.12 0.58
CA ILE A 97 -9.00 -2.85 0.38
C ILE A 97 -9.92 -2.54 1.55
N ASP A 98 -11.05 -1.94 1.27
CA ASP A 98 -12.07 -1.57 2.22
C ASP A 98 -13.35 -2.38 1.97
N ARG A 99 -14.01 -2.86 3.02
CA ARG A 99 -15.30 -3.54 2.91
C ARG A 99 -16.43 -2.51 2.95
N ILE A 100 -17.31 -2.55 1.96
CA ILE A 100 -18.47 -1.66 1.87
C ILE A 100 -19.35 -1.88 3.10
N ILE A 101 -19.69 -3.15 3.39
CA ILE A 101 -20.37 -3.58 4.60
C ILE A 101 -19.30 -4.04 5.60
N ALA A 102 -19.13 -3.30 6.69
CA ALA A 102 -18.22 -3.64 7.76
C ALA A 102 -18.55 -5.02 8.35
N GLY A 103 -17.55 -5.85 8.62
CA GLY A 103 -17.75 -7.22 9.12
C GLY A 103 -18.07 -8.27 8.05
N GLY A 104 -18.49 -7.87 6.83
CA GLY A 104 -18.75 -8.78 5.72
C GLY A 104 -17.48 -9.42 5.14
N GLU A 105 -17.66 -10.33 4.19
CA GLU A 105 -16.56 -11.04 3.52
C GLU A 105 -15.76 -10.16 2.55
N TYR A 106 -14.52 -10.57 2.28
CA TYR A 106 -13.70 -9.99 1.22
C TYR A 106 -14.03 -10.67 -0.11
N ASN A 107 -15.12 -10.24 -0.75
CA ASN A 107 -15.50 -10.64 -2.09
C ASN A 107 -15.65 -9.42 -3.01
N LYS A 108 -15.78 -9.66 -4.31
CA LYS A 108 -15.79 -8.60 -5.34
C LYS A 108 -16.95 -7.59 -5.16
N GLU A 109 -18.08 -8.07 -4.66
CA GLU A 109 -19.31 -7.28 -4.46
C GLU A 109 -19.24 -6.41 -3.20
N ASN A 110 -18.49 -6.84 -2.20
CA ASN A 110 -18.39 -6.16 -0.89
C ASN A 110 -17.10 -5.38 -0.70
N VAL A 111 -16.26 -5.22 -1.72
CA VAL A 111 -15.02 -4.47 -1.58
C VAL A 111 -14.97 -3.26 -2.50
N GLN A 112 -14.30 -2.24 -2.01
CA GLN A 112 -13.92 -1.04 -2.75
C GLN A 112 -12.48 -0.67 -2.45
N LEU A 113 -11.85 0.12 -3.32
CA LEU A 113 -10.51 0.63 -3.10
C LEU A 113 -10.58 2.05 -2.57
N VAL A 114 -9.98 2.26 -1.43
CA VAL A 114 -9.89 3.58 -0.79
C VAL A 114 -8.42 3.90 -0.51
N CYS A 115 -8.08 5.18 -0.34
CA CYS A 115 -6.73 5.51 0.12
C CYS A 115 -6.55 5.10 1.59
N ARG A 116 -5.33 4.75 1.95
CA ARG A 116 -4.99 4.20 3.27
C ARG A 116 -5.39 5.13 4.41
N ALA A 117 -5.26 6.45 4.23
CA ALA A 117 -5.71 7.41 5.22
C ALA A 117 -7.20 7.28 5.49
N VAL A 118 -8.03 7.27 4.43
CA VAL A 118 -9.49 7.14 4.54
C VAL A 118 -9.87 5.82 5.21
N ASN A 119 -9.24 4.71 4.82
CA ASN A 119 -9.50 3.41 5.44
C ASN A 119 -9.19 3.41 6.95
N SER A 120 -8.07 4.03 7.34
CA SER A 120 -7.69 4.16 8.74
C SER A 120 -8.66 5.03 9.54
N PHE A 121 -9.18 6.12 8.95
CA PHE A 121 -10.12 7.03 9.60
C PHE A 121 -11.53 6.46 9.67
N ARG A 122 -11.95 5.72 8.63
CA ARG A 122 -13.25 5.09 8.60
C ARG A 122 -13.35 3.94 9.61
N HIS A 123 -12.30 3.15 9.73
CA HIS A 123 -12.24 1.97 10.59
C HIS A 123 -13.45 1.05 10.35
N ASP A 124 -14.32 0.84 11.33
CA ASP A 124 -15.53 0.01 11.30
C ASP A 124 -16.83 0.80 11.16
N LEU A 125 -16.75 2.12 10.98
CA LEU A 125 -17.93 2.93 10.71
C LEU A 125 -18.60 2.54 9.40
N SER A 126 -19.94 2.60 9.38
CA SER A 126 -20.67 2.55 8.10
C SER A 126 -20.28 3.72 7.20
N VAL A 127 -20.41 3.56 5.88
CA VAL A 127 -20.11 4.67 4.96
C VAL A 127 -20.94 5.93 5.25
N PRO A 128 -22.27 5.84 5.51
CA PRO A 128 -23.08 7.00 5.88
C PRO A 128 -22.60 7.68 7.17
N ASP A 129 -22.28 6.92 8.21
CA ASP A 129 -21.80 7.49 9.48
C ASP A 129 -20.44 8.15 9.32
N PHE A 130 -19.54 7.51 8.61
CA PHE A 130 -18.23 8.11 8.28
C PHE A 130 -18.39 9.46 7.57
N ILE A 131 -19.22 9.54 6.53
CA ILE A 131 -19.50 10.79 5.82
C ILE A 131 -20.12 11.84 6.76
N LYS A 132 -21.07 11.45 7.61
CA LYS A 132 -21.70 12.32 8.60
C LYS A 132 -20.66 12.95 9.55
N TRP A 133 -19.73 12.13 10.05
CA TRP A 133 -18.66 12.62 10.93
C TRP A 133 -17.67 13.53 10.19
N CYS A 134 -17.26 13.17 8.97
CA CYS A 134 -16.40 14.03 8.15
C CYS A 134 -17.03 15.42 7.93
N LYS A 135 -18.32 15.47 7.61
CA LYS A 135 -19.05 16.74 7.44
C LYS A 135 -19.09 17.56 8.74
N LYS A 136 -19.33 16.92 9.90
CA LYS A 136 -19.34 17.62 11.20
C LYS A 136 -17.97 18.24 11.51
N VAL A 137 -16.89 17.47 11.34
CA VAL A 137 -15.53 17.95 11.58
C VAL A 137 -15.19 19.11 10.66
N ALA A 138 -15.42 18.97 9.36
CA ALA A 138 -15.16 20.03 8.37
C ALA A 138 -15.95 21.30 8.69
N LYS A 139 -17.26 21.17 8.97
CA LYS A 139 -18.13 22.30 9.32
C LYS A 139 -17.65 23.06 10.56
N TYR A 140 -17.19 22.34 11.58
CA TYR A 140 -16.66 22.96 12.80
C TYR A 140 -15.33 23.67 12.56
N ALA A 141 -14.40 23.01 11.85
CA ALA A 141 -13.09 23.58 11.55
C ALA A 141 -13.15 24.85 10.69
N LEU A 142 -14.11 24.93 9.75
CA LEU A 142 -14.30 26.11 8.88
C LEU A 142 -14.98 27.31 9.59
N ARG A 143 -15.42 27.16 10.84
CA ARG A 143 -16.04 28.24 11.63
C ARG A 143 -15.05 28.93 12.58
N LYS A 144 -13.83 28.41 12.66
CA LYS A 144 -12.73 28.99 13.46
C LYS A 144 -11.89 29.94 12.63
#